data_96a7e26a4bf95c0c19df2c1e94a95169
#
_entry.id   96a7e26a4bf95c0c19df2c1e94a95169
#
_cell.length_a   1.000
_cell.length_b   1.000
_cell.length_c   1.000
_cell.angle_alpha   90.00
_cell.angle_beta   90.00
_cell.angle_gamma   90.00
#
_symmetry.space_group_name_H-M   'P 1'
#
loop_
_entity.id
_entity.type
_entity.pdbx_description
1 polymer ?
#
loop_
_entity_poly.entity_id
_entity_poly.type
_entity_poly.pdbx_seq_one_letter_code
_entity_poly.pdbx_strand_id
1 'polypeptide(L)'
;MVAAASTYMIDGKQYVSIAVGWGGVFGLSQRVTELQSPGTVYTFAIDGKAQPPAFVKYQTEELLQGVKYDPKDVPEGTAIYVAACATCHGVPGVDKGGNVRNLGYVSAETIANLKDFVFKGPFRDQGMPDFTGKLRDEDVVKIQAFIQGTADAIRPKN
;
A
#
# COMPACT_ATOMS: atom_id res chain seq x y z
N MET A 1 1.40 -7.85 15.38
CA MET A 1 2.71 -7.52 15.99
C MET A 1 3.70 -8.57 15.53
N VAL A 2 4.79 -8.16 14.90
CA VAL A 2 5.79 -9.07 14.28
C VAL A 2 7.20 -8.86 14.86
N ALA A 3 7.39 -7.89 15.73
CA ALA A 3 8.69 -7.57 16.33
C ALA A 3 8.82 -8.17 17.73
N ALA A 4 10.01 -8.68 18.03
CA ALA A 4 10.37 -9.08 19.39
C ALA A 4 10.55 -7.82 20.26
N ALA A 5 10.21 -7.92 21.53
CA ALA A 5 10.52 -6.88 22.51
C ALA A 5 12.02 -6.91 22.84
N SER A 6 12.61 -5.72 23.00
CA SER A 6 13.96 -5.54 23.53
C SER A 6 13.87 -4.99 24.94
N THR A 7 14.69 -5.53 25.87
CA THR A 7 14.82 -5.01 27.22
C THR A 7 16.22 -4.50 27.47
N TYR A 8 16.35 -3.37 28.17
CA TYR A 8 17.62 -2.72 28.46
C TYR A 8 17.54 -1.89 29.73
N MET A 9 18.69 -1.45 30.25
CA MET A 9 18.78 -0.57 31.41
C MET A 9 19.52 0.71 31.06
N ILE A 10 19.01 1.83 31.58
CA ILE A 10 19.66 3.15 31.54
C ILE A 10 19.60 3.70 32.98
N ASP A 11 20.73 4.05 33.53
CA ASP A 11 20.87 4.65 34.87
C ASP A 11 20.12 3.84 35.96
N GLY A 12 20.25 2.50 35.91
CA GLY A 12 19.61 1.59 36.87
C GLY A 12 18.09 1.39 36.68
N LYS A 13 17.49 2.01 35.65
CA LYS A 13 16.07 1.88 35.32
C LYS A 13 15.88 0.94 34.13
N GLN A 14 14.98 -0.02 34.29
CA GLN A 14 14.66 -0.97 33.23
C GLN A 14 13.62 -0.41 32.25
N TYR A 15 13.86 -0.64 30.97
CA TYR A 15 12.99 -0.32 29.87
C TYR A 15 12.69 -1.56 29.04
N VAL A 16 11.49 -1.60 28.46
CA VAL A 16 11.08 -2.58 27.44
C VAL A 16 10.57 -1.82 26.23
N SER A 17 11.20 -2.04 25.09
CA SER A 17 10.80 -1.41 23.82
C SER A 17 10.27 -2.45 22.84
N ILE A 18 9.19 -2.10 22.12
CA ILE A 18 8.59 -2.95 21.11
C ILE A 18 8.12 -2.11 19.91
N ALA A 19 8.46 -2.57 18.70
CA ALA A 19 7.93 -1.99 17.48
C ALA A 19 6.54 -2.57 17.20
N VAL A 20 5.57 -1.71 17.00
CA VAL A 20 4.17 -2.04 16.74
C VAL A 20 3.73 -1.39 15.45
N GLY A 21 2.98 -2.12 14.64
CA GLY A 21 2.46 -1.64 13.37
C GLY A 21 2.12 -2.80 12.44
N TRP A 22 1.72 -2.48 11.23
CA TRP A 22 1.56 -3.45 10.17
C TRP A 22 2.92 -3.77 9.58
N GLY A 23 3.37 -5.01 9.74
CA GLY A 23 4.64 -5.48 9.21
C GLY A 23 4.48 -6.65 8.23
N GLY A 24 5.58 -6.95 7.52
CA GLY A 24 5.62 -8.02 6.52
C GLY A 24 4.81 -7.70 5.26
N VAL A 25 4.65 -8.70 4.39
CA VAL A 25 3.93 -8.55 3.12
C VAL A 25 2.48 -8.10 3.34
N PHE A 26 1.81 -8.63 4.35
CA PHE A 26 0.46 -8.21 4.70
C PHE A 26 0.36 -6.72 5.03
N GLY A 27 1.35 -6.17 5.73
CA GLY A 27 1.36 -4.74 6.06
C GLY A 27 1.61 -3.83 4.87
N LEU A 28 2.10 -4.34 3.75
CA LEU A 28 2.30 -3.56 2.54
C LEU A 28 0.98 -3.29 1.81
N SER A 29 0.20 -4.32 1.56
CA SER A 29 -0.95 -4.27 0.65
C SER A 29 -2.30 -4.47 1.33
N GLN A 30 -2.33 -5.02 2.55
CA GLN A 30 -3.58 -5.41 3.19
C GLN A 30 -3.83 -4.67 4.50
N ARG A 31 -5.07 -4.27 4.68
CA ARG A 31 -5.59 -3.64 5.88
C ARG A 31 -6.72 -4.50 6.46
N VAL A 32 -6.47 -5.09 7.61
CA VAL A 32 -7.43 -5.99 8.28
C VAL A 32 -8.30 -5.28 9.30
N THR A 33 -8.07 -3.99 9.59
CA THR A 33 -8.89 -3.17 10.47
C THR A 33 -9.16 -1.81 9.84
N GLU A 34 -10.20 -1.12 10.35
CA GLU A 34 -10.50 0.26 9.95
C GLU A 34 -9.63 1.30 10.71
N LEU A 35 -8.73 0.85 11.59
CA LEU A 35 -7.85 1.72 12.35
C LEU A 35 -6.50 1.86 11.66
N GLN A 36 -6.02 3.09 11.57
CA GLN A 36 -4.65 3.35 11.14
C GLN A 36 -3.68 2.75 12.16
N SER A 37 -2.64 2.10 11.67
CA SER A 37 -1.58 1.53 12.50
C SER A 37 -0.22 1.95 11.97
N PRO A 38 0.16 3.22 12.15
CA PRO A 38 1.47 3.71 11.77
C PRO A 38 2.54 2.96 12.57
N GLY A 39 3.69 2.74 11.96
CA GLY A 39 4.84 2.14 12.65
C GLY A 39 5.23 2.98 13.86
N THR A 40 5.15 2.42 15.05
CA THR A 40 5.42 3.11 16.31
C THR A 40 6.30 2.23 17.19
N VAL A 41 7.31 2.82 17.82
CA VAL A 41 8.08 2.15 18.87
C VAL A 41 7.53 2.60 20.23
N TYR A 42 6.96 1.65 20.97
CA TYR A 42 6.55 1.90 22.35
C TYR A 42 7.66 1.48 23.29
N THR A 43 8.00 2.37 24.22
CA THR A 43 8.96 2.10 25.29
C THR A 43 8.24 2.21 26.62
N PHE A 44 8.30 1.14 27.40
CA PHE A 44 7.68 1.04 28.71
C PHE A 44 8.72 1.11 29.81
N ALA A 45 8.36 1.73 30.92
CA ALA A 45 9.09 1.69 32.18
C ALA A 45 8.08 1.52 33.32
N ILE A 46 8.49 0.99 34.49
CA ILE A 46 7.60 0.69 35.61
C ILE A 46 6.83 1.92 36.08
N ASP A 47 7.44 3.10 36.02
CA ASP A 47 6.85 4.38 36.42
C ASP A 47 6.41 5.27 35.25
N GLY A 48 6.34 4.69 34.03
CA GLY A 48 5.91 5.37 32.81
C GLY A 48 4.46 5.85 32.92
N LYS A 49 4.23 7.12 32.56
CA LYS A 49 2.91 7.77 32.61
C LYS A 49 2.42 8.27 31.25
N ALA A 50 3.21 8.06 30.20
CA ALA A 50 2.82 8.48 28.86
C ALA A 50 1.58 7.70 28.40
N GLN A 51 0.63 8.43 27.81
CA GLN A 51 -0.55 7.82 27.20
C GLN A 51 -0.25 7.44 25.74
N PRO A 52 -0.72 6.28 25.27
CA PRO A 52 -0.61 5.96 23.86
C PRO A 52 -1.43 6.97 23.03
N PRO A 53 -1.01 7.23 21.76
CA PRO A 53 -1.79 8.08 20.87
C PRO A 53 -3.18 7.48 20.64
N ALA A 54 -4.17 8.35 20.44
CA ALA A 54 -5.52 7.93 20.10
C ALA A 54 -5.54 7.17 18.77
N PHE A 55 -6.39 6.17 18.65
CA PHE A 55 -6.61 5.47 17.41
C PHE A 55 -7.31 6.37 16.39
N VAL A 56 -6.80 6.40 15.17
CA VAL A 56 -7.38 7.13 14.04
C VAL A 56 -7.97 6.12 13.06
N LYS A 57 -9.19 6.38 12.60
CA LYS A 57 -9.80 5.57 11.53
C LYS A 57 -9.27 6.00 10.17
N TYR A 58 -9.18 5.05 9.25
CA TYR A 58 -9.00 5.38 7.85
C TYR A 58 -10.23 6.13 7.33
N GLN A 59 -9.98 7.09 6.47
CA GLN A 59 -11.07 7.72 5.72
C GLN A 59 -11.54 6.76 4.62
N THR A 60 -12.83 6.85 4.28
CA THR A 60 -13.37 6.14 3.11
C THR A 60 -12.74 6.76 1.86
N GLU A 61 -12.16 5.91 1.04
CA GLU A 61 -11.55 6.31 -0.24
C GLU A 61 -12.51 5.95 -1.37
N GLU A 62 -12.58 6.82 -2.37
CA GLU A 62 -13.38 6.56 -3.56
C GLU A 62 -12.61 5.69 -4.55
N LEU A 63 -13.32 4.76 -5.18
CA LEU A 63 -12.75 3.92 -6.22
C LEU A 63 -12.37 4.76 -7.45
N LEU A 64 -11.23 4.44 -8.02
CA LEU A 64 -10.74 5.00 -9.28
C LEU A 64 -11.84 5.03 -10.33
N GLN A 65 -11.98 6.16 -11.01
CA GLN A 65 -12.92 6.33 -12.13
C GLN A 65 -12.36 7.32 -13.15
N GLY A 66 -12.81 7.17 -14.40
CA GLY A 66 -12.53 8.15 -15.46
C GLY A 66 -11.30 7.84 -16.32
N VAL A 67 -10.56 6.77 -16.06
CA VAL A 67 -9.48 6.33 -16.96
C VAL A 67 -10.10 5.55 -18.13
N LYS A 68 -9.84 6.01 -19.35
CA LYS A 68 -10.27 5.31 -20.57
C LYS A 68 -9.34 4.14 -20.85
N TYR A 69 -9.89 2.99 -21.16
CA TYR A 69 -9.14 1.77 -21.49
C TYR A 69 -9.86 0.90 -22.52
N ASP A 70 -9.13 0.01 -23.18
CA ASP A 70 -9.71 -1.06 -24.01
C ASP A 70 -9.94 -2.31 -23.12
N PRO A 71 -11.16 -2.82 -22.99
CA PRO A 71 -11.45 -4.04 -22.23
C PRO A 71 -10.63 -5.27 -22.67
N LYS A 72 -10.14 -5.30 -23.91
CA LYS A 72 -9.29 -6.38 -24.43
C LYS A 72 -7.92 -6.45 -23.74
N ASP A 73 -7.45 -5.33 -23.21
CA ASP A 73 -6.16 -5.24 -22.53
C ASP A 73 -6.22 -5.77 -21.08
N VAL A 74 -7.41 -5.88 -20.49
CA VAL A 74 -7.59 -6.28 -19.09
C VAL A 74 -6.97 -7.64 -18.76
N PRO A 75 -7.16 -8.72 -19.55
CA PRO A 75 -6.61 -10.04 -19.21
C PRO A 75 -5.08 -10.04 -19.16
N GLU A 76 -4.43 -9.42 -20.13
CA GLU A 76 -2.97 -9.34 -20.16
C GLU A 76 -2.44 -8.38 -19.09
N GLY A 77 -3.13 -7.25 -18.88
CA GLY A 77 -2.85 -6.31 -17.80
C GLY A 77 -2.94 -6.97 -16.42
N THR A 78 -3.90 -7.89 -16.23
CA THR A 78 -4.02 -8.71 -15.01
C THR A 78 -2.76 -9.52 -14.77
N ALA A 79 -2.28 -10.25 -15.79
CA ALA A 79 -1.11 -11.11 -15.66
C ALA A 79 0.15 -10.29 -15.30
N ILE A 80 0.34 -9.14 -15.97
CA ILE A 80 1.49 -8.26 -15.73
C ILE A 80 1.40 -7.65 -14.33
N TYR A 81 0.22 -7.16 -13.93
CA TYR A 81 0.01 -6.55 -12.63
C TYR A 81 0.27 -7.54 -11.49
N VAL A 82 -0.25 -8.75 -11.59
CA VAL A 82 -0.04 -9.79 -10.57
C VAL A 82 1.45 -10.11 -10.41
N ALA A 83 2.18 -10.18 -11.50
CA ALA A 83 3.61 -10.48 -11.46
C ALA A 83 4.48 -9.31 -10.93
N ALA A 84 4.10 -8.06 -11.20
CA ALA A 84 4.96 -6.91 -10.96
C ALA A 84 4.51 -6.00 -9.81
N CYS A 85 3.21 -5.90 -9.52
CA CYS A 85 2.64 -4.86 -8.68
C CYS A 85 1.88 -5.38 -7.46
N ALA A 86 1.18 -6.52 -7.60
CA ALA A 86 0.20 -6.98 -6.61
C ALA A 86 0.81 -7.28 -5.23
N THR A 87 2.05 -7.74 -5.16
CA THR A 87 2.72 -8.03 -3.87
C THR A 87 2.76 -6.80 -2.96
N CYS A 88 2.94 -5.60 -3.51
CA CYS A 88 3.03 -4.36 -2.75
C CYS A 88 1.70 -3.60 -2.75
N HIS A 89 1.01 -3.53 -3.89
CA HIS A 89 -0.19 -2.71 -4.04
C HIS A 89 -1.51 -3.46 -3.81
N GLY A 90 -1.48 -4.79 -3.69
CA GLY A 90 -2.69 -5.63 -3.59
C GLY A 90 -3.52 -5.64 -4.87
N VAL A 91 -4.73 -6.17 -4.80
CA VAL A 91 -5.68 -6.17 -5.92
C VAL A 91 -6.42 -4.82 -5.95
N PRO A 92 -6.42 -4.09 -7.08
CA PRO A 92 -6.98 -2.74 -7.17
C PRO A 92 -8.43 -2.67 -6.67
N GLY A 93 -8.68 -1.85 -5.66
CA GLY A 93 -10.01 -1.62 -5.09
C GLY A 93 -10.60 -2.77 -4.26
N VAL A 94 -10.01 -3.97 -4.31
CA VAL A 94 -10.42 -5.13 -3.50
C VAL A 94 -9.68 -5.11 -2.16
N ASP A 95 -8.36 -5.08 -2.21
CA ASP A 95 -7.55 -4.86 -1.01
C ASP A 95 -7.59 -3.38 -0.65
N LYS A 96 -7.69 -3.09 0.64
CA LYS A 96 -7.83 -1.70 1.11
C LYS A 96 -6.50 -0.93 1.20
N GLY A 97 -5.39 -1.57 0.78
CA GLY A 97 -4.05 -1.02 0.96
C GLY A 97 -3.58 -1.13 2.41
N GLY A 98 -2.29 -1.01 2.59
CA GLY A 98 -1.60 -1.00 3.88
C GLY A 98 -0.65 0.18 3.96
N ASN A 99 0.65 -0.09 4.17
CA ASN A 99 1.70 0.93 4.11
C ASN A 99 1.95 1.42 2.67
N VAL A 100 1.64 0.57 1.68
CA VAL A 100 1.66 0.93 0.27
C VAL A 100 0.23 1.16 -0.19
N ARG A 101 0.01 2.27 -0.92
CA ARG A 101 -1.33 2.64 -1.38
C ARG A 101 -1.85 1.66 -2.42
N ASN A 102 -3.09 1.23 -2.28
CA ASN A 102 -3.76 0.43 -3.29
C ASN A 102 -4.12 1.30 -4.50
N LEU A 103 -3.79 0.82 -5.71
CA LEU A 103 -3.95 1.59 -6.95
C LEU A 103 -5.40 1.76 -7.40
N GLY A 104 -6.33 1.01 -6.83
CA GLY A 104 -7.77 1.21 -7.04
C GLY A 104 -8.35 2.43 -6.33
N TYR A 105 -7.57 3.12 -5.49
CA TYR A 105 -7.97 4.33 -4.75
C TYR A 105 -7.08 5.53 -5.03
N VAL A 106 -6.36 5.55 -6.13
CA VAL A 106 -5.58 6.70 -6.57
C VAL A 106 -6.37 7.52 -7.59
N SER A 107 -5.92 8.75 -7.89
CA SER A 107 -6.60 9.60 -8.87
C SER A 107 -6.43 9.06 -10.30
N ALA A 108 -7.39 9.40 -11.18
CA ALA A 108 -7.30 9.10 -12.61
C ALA A 108 -6.03 9.70 -13.24
N GLU A 109 -5.63 10.89 -12.80
CA GLU A 109 -4.40 11.54 -13.25
C GLU A 109 -3.16 10.71 -12.90
N THR A 110 -3.08 10.17 -11.68
CA THR A 110 -1.98 9.28 -11.27
C THR A 110 -1.90 8.06 -12.18
N ILE A 111 -3.04 7.42 -12.47
CA ILE A 111 -3.06 6.25 -13.35
C ILE A 111 -2.76 6.62 -14.81
N ALA A 112 -3.26 7.75 -15.30
CA ALA A 112 -2.93 8.22 -16.65
C ALA A 112 -1.43 8.47 -16.84
N ASN A 113 -0.73 8.89 -15.78
CA ASN A 113 0.71 9.15 -15.77
C ASN A 113 1.53 7.98 -15.16
N LEU A 114 0.98 6.77 -15.16
CA LEU A 114 1.62 5.60 -14.49
C LEU A 114 3.05 5.33 -14.97
N LYS A 115 3.37 5.64 -16.22
CA LYS A 115 4.74 5.53 -16.77
C LYS A 115 5.77 6.31 -15.97
N ASP A 116 5.42 7.51 -15.52
CA ASP A 116 6.33 8.40 -14.79
C ASP A 116 6.68 7.84 -13.41
N PHE A 117 5.86 6.93 -12.90
CA PHE A 117 6.09 6.26 -11.62
C PHE A 117 6.84 4.94 -11.77
N VAL A 118 6.56 4.16 -12.81
CA VAL A 118 7.14 2.83 -12.99
C VAL A 118 8.50 2.85 -13.68
N PHE A 119 8.79 3.89 -14.49
CA PHE A 119 10.08 4.06 -15.17
C PHE A 119 10.88 5.19 -14.53
N LYS A 120 11.85 4.84 -13.65
CA LYS A 120 12.71 5.78 -12.96
C LYS A 120 11.94 6.82 -12.12
N GLY A 121 10.78 6.43 -11.60
CA GLY A 121 9.88 7.32 -10.88
C GLY A 121 10.41 7.79 -9.51
N PRO A 122 9.67 8.72 -8.88
CA PRO A 122 10.10 9.41 -7.65
C PRO A 122 10.09 8.52 -6.40
N PHE A 123 9.48 7.32 -6.46
CA PHE A 123 9.35 6.44 -5.31
C PHE A 123 10.43 5.35 -5.20
N ARG A 124 11.49 5.42 -6.02
CA ARG A 124 12.60 4.44 -5.98
C ARG A 124 13.27 4.38 -4.62
N ASP A 125 13.56 5.53 -4.04
CA ASP A 125 14.18 5.64 -2.72
C ASP A 125 13.24 5.23 -1.58
N GLN A 126 11.95 5.05 -1.88
CA GLN A 126 10.93 4.54 -0.97
C GLN A 126 10.64 3.05 -1.19
N GLY A 127 11.42 2.37 -2.03
CA GLY A 127 11.34 0.93 -2.27
C GLY A 127 10.50 0.49 -3.48
N MET A 128 9.94 1.41 -4.27
CA MET A 128 9.29 1.05 -5.53
C MET A 128 10.34 0.65 -6.56
N PRO A 129 10.25 -0.54 -7.18
CA PRO A 129 11.23 -0.97 -8.18
C PRO A 129 11.21 -0.08 -9.43
N ASP A 130 12.37 0.06 -10.08
CA ASP A 130 12.48 0.60 -11.43
C ASP A 130 12.21 -0.51 -12.45
N PHE A 131 11.20 -0.34 -13.25
CA PHE A 131 10.80 -1.30 -14.28
C PHE A 131 11.35 -0.96 -15.67
N THR A 132 12.25 0.02 -15.79
CA THR A 132 12.92 0.35 -17.05
C THR A 132 13.62 -0.90 -17.62
N GLY A 133 13.32 -1.23 -18.87
CA GLY A 133 13.84 -2.44 -19.54
C GLY A 133 13.20 -3.77 -19.12
N LYS A 134 12.26 -3.74 -18.15
CA LYS A 134 11.47 -4.91 -17.73
C LYS A 134 10.04 -4.87 -18.26
N LEU A 135 9.46 -3.68 -18.27
CA LEU A 135 8.15 -3.40 -18.86
C LEU A 135 8.33 -2.50 -20.07
N ARG A 136 7.43 -2.64 -21.02
CA ARG A 136 7.29 -1.77 -22.19
C ARG A 136 6.16 -0.77 -21.95
N ASP A 137 6.12 0.25 -22.76
CA ASP A 137 5.06 1.27 -22.71
C ASP A 137 3.66 0.67 -22.85
N GLU A 138 3.53 -0.30 -23.77
CA GLU A 138 2.26 -1.02 -23.97
C GLU A 138 1.84 -1.88 -22.76
N ASP A 139 2.79 -2.41 -22.00
CA ASP A 139 2.50 -3.17 -20.78
C ASP A 139 1.90 -2.26 -19.71
N VAL A 140 2.36 -0.99 -19.63
CA VAL A 140 1.80 -0.01 -18.71
C VAL A 140 0.37 0.35 -19.09
N VAL A 141 0.05 0.48 -20.38
CA VAL A 141 -1.34 0.71 -20.85
C VAL A 141 -2.26 -0.43 -20.42
N LYS A 142 -1.80 -1.67 -20.54
CA LYS A 142 -2.56 -2.86 -20.10
C LYS A 142 -2.73 -2.90 -18.58
N ILE A 143 -1.71 -2.51 -17.83
CA ILE A 143 -1.81 -2.36 -16.37
C ILE A 143 -2.87 -1.31 -16.01
N GLN A 144 -2.90 -0.15 -16.67
CA GLN A 144 -3.93 0.87 -16.49
C GLN A 144 -5.34 0.32 -16.76
N ALA A 145 -5.49 -0.46 -17.85
CA ALA A 145 -6.74 -1.12 -18.19
C ALA A 145 -7.21 -2.08 -17.10
N PHE A 146 -6.31 -2.88 -16.55
CA PHE A 146 -6.63 -3.78 -15.44
C PHE A 146 -7.05 -3.02 -14.18
N ILE A 147 -6.33 -1.96 -13.79
CA ILE A 147 -6.64 -1.19 -12.58
C ILE A 147 -8.02 -0.55 -12.69
N GLN A 148 -8.32 0.15 -13.81
CA GLN A 148 -9.62 0.78 -14.00
C GLN A 148 -10.73 -0.25 -14.18
N GLY A 149 -10.50 -1.30 -14.97
CA GLY A 149 -11.48 -2.36 -15.21
C GLY A 149 -11.90 -3.09 -13.94
N THR A 150 -10.95 -3.33 -13.02
CA THR A 150 -11.26 -3.90 -11.71
C THR A 150 -12.09 -2.94 -10.86
N ALA A 151 -11.71 -1.65 -10.81
CA ALA A 151 -12.46 -0.64 -10.08
C ALA A 151 -13.91 -0.52 -10.61
N ASP A 152 -14.11 -0.57 -11.93
CA ASP A 152 -15.44 -0.52 -12.55
C ASP A 152 -16.28 -1.77 -12.25
N ALA A 153 -15.64 -2.95 -12.22
CA ALA A 153 -16.32 -4.21 -11.97
C ALA A 153 -16.85 -4.33 -10.54
N ILE A 154 -16.16 -3.73 -9.56
CA ILE A 154 -16.54 -3.81 -8.14
C ILE A 154 -17.35 -2.60 -7.66
N ARG A 155 -17.49 -1.56 -8.49
CA ARG A 155 -18.30 -0.38 -8.15
C ARG A 155 -19.76 -0.77 -8.02
N PRO A 156 -20.46 -0.34 -6.93
CA PRO A 156 -21.90 -0.56 -6.81
C PRO A 156 -22.64 -0.02 -8.04
N LYS A 157 -23.47 -0.83 -8.62
CA LYS A 157 -24.39 -0.37 -9.67
C LYS A 157 -25.56 0.35 -8.97
N ASN A 158 -25.67 1.63 -9.22
CA ASN A 158 -26.83 2.43 -8.80
C ASN A 158 -28.09 1.99 -9.52
#